data_d6e432b4190bc9f37bf4f44569d6ff70
#
_entry.id   d6e432b4190bc9f37bf4f44569d6ff70
#
_cell.length_a   1.000
_cell.length_b   1.000
_cell.length_c   1.000
_cell.angle_alpha   90.00
_cell.angle_beta   90.00
_cell.angle_gamma   90.00
#
_symmetry.space_group_name_H-M   'P 1'
#
loop_
_entity.id
_entity.type
_entity.pdbx_description
1 polymer ?
#
loop_
_entity_poly.entity_id
_entity_poly.type
_entity_poly.pdbx_seq_one_letter_code
_entity_poly.pdbx_strand_id
1 'polypeptide(L)' 'MSMTDSQFKGFVRFVLDDIKEVLENMPDGKEKEKLQKVADNLQQTLED' A
#
# COMPACT_ATOMS: atom_id res chain seq x y z
N MET A 1 -7.56 21.30 -2.96
CA MET A 1 -6.61 21.61 -1.89
C MET A 1 -5.65 20.45 -1.71
N SER A 2 -4.38 20.70 -1.67
CA SER A 2 -3.39 19.62 -1.55
C SER A 2 -3.22 19.22 -0.09
N MET A 3 -2.95 17.94 0.13
CA MET A 3 -2.65 17.42 1.46
C MET A 3 -1.24 17.83 1.87
N THR A 4 -1.03 18.01 3.18
CA THR A 4 0.32 18.14 3.70
C THR A 4 1.05 16.80 3.56
N ASP A 5 2.38 16.82 3.64
CA ASP A 5 3.16 15.60 3.58
C ASP A 5 2.74 14.60 4.66
N SER A 6 2.48 15.07 5.87
CA SER A 6 2.05 14.21 6.96
C SER A 6 0.70 13.57 6.68
N GLN A 7 -0.24 14.36 6.15
CA GLN A 7 -1.56 13.85 5.81
C GLN A 7 -1.49 12.84 4.68
N PHE A 8 -0.67 13.14 3.67
CA PHE A 8 -0.50 12.24 2.55
C PHE A 8 0.09 10.91 3.00
N LYS A 9 1.15 10.97 3.80
CA LYS A 9 1.79 9.75 4.30
C LYS A 9 0.87 8.94 5.20
N GLY A 10 0.08 9.61 6.02
CA GLY A 10 -0.90 8.93 6.87
C GLY A 10 -1.95 8.19 6.05
N PHE A 11 -2.43 8.84 4.98
CA PHE A 11 -3.39 8.22 4.08
C PHE A 11 -2.79 7.00 3.38
N VAL A 12 -1.57 7.16 2.85
CA VAL A 12 -0.90 6.07 2.14
C VAL A 12 -0.65 4.89 3.09
N ARG A 13 -0.24 5.17 4.33
CA ARG A 13 -0.03 4.11 5.31
C ARG A 13 -1.32 3.35 5.60
N PHE A 14 -2.40 4.07 5.74
CA PHE A 14 -3.71 3.46 5.99
C PHE A 14 -4.09 2.51 4.85
N VAL A 15 -3.94 2.99 3.62
CA VAL A 15 -4.24 2.18 2.44
C VAL A 15 -3.32 0.97 2.38
N LEU A 16 -2.03 1.17 2.67
CA LEU A 16 -1.06 0.08 2.65
C LEU A 16 -1.39 -1.00 3.66
N ASP A 17 -1.81 -0.61 4.86
CA ASP A 17 -2.19 -1.58 5.88
C ASP A 17 -3.37 -2.44 5.43
N ASP A 18 -4.35 -1.81 4.78
CA ASP A 18 -5.50 -2.54 4.25
C ASP A 18 -5.08 -3.51 3.14
N ILE A 19 -4.18 -3.05 2.27
CA ILE A 19 -3.67 -3.91 1.19
C ILE A 19 -2.92 -5.11 1.77
N LYS A 20 -2.11 -4.89 2.79
CA LYS A 20 -1.37 -5.98 3.42
C LYS A 20 -2.32 -7.01 4.02
N GLU A 21 -3.40 -6.56 4.64
CA GLU A 21 -4.39 -7.46 5.20
C GLU A 21 -5.05 -8.29 4.11
N VAL A 22 -5.41 -7.67 3.00
CA VAL A 22 -5.97 -8.38 1.86
C VAL A 22 -4.99 -9.42 1.33
N LEU A 23 -3.71 -9.04 1.21
CA LEU A 23 -2.68 -9.95 0.72
C LEU A 23 -2.54 -11.20 1.59
N GLU A 24 -2.65 -11.04 2.90
CA GLU A 24 -2.54 -12.18 3.82
C GLU A 24 -3.63 -13.21 3.58
N ASN A 25 -4.77 -12.78 3.07
CA ASN A 25 -5.93 -13.64 2.86
C ASN A 25 -6.13 -14.05 1.41
N MET A 26 -5.25 -13.62 0.51
CA MET A 26 -5.35 -13.97 -0.89
C MET A 26 -4.62 -15.27 -1.20
N PRO A 27 -5.18 -16.11 -2.08
CA PRO A 27 -4.43 -17.27 -2.58
C PRO A 27 -3.31 -16.81 -3.50
N ASP A 28 -2.26 -17.60 -3.59
CA ASP A 28 -1.14 -17.32 -4.49
C ASP A 28 -1.64 -17.28 -5.93
N GLY A 29 -1.10 -16.36 -6.71
CA GLY A 29 -1.49 -16.18 -8.10
C GLY A 29 -1.03 -14.85 -8.64
N LYS A 30 -1.41 -14.57 -9.88
CA LYS A 30 -0.99 -13.35 -10.57
C LYS A 30 -1.56 -12.09 -9.93
N GLU A 31 -2.80 -12.18 -9.45
CA GLU A 31 -3.43 -11.05 -8.79
C GLU A 31 -2.70 -10.69 -7.51
N LYS A 32 -2.31 -11.71 -6.75
CA LYS A 32 -1.56 -11.47 -5.52
C LYS A 32 -0.21 -10.85 -5.81
N GLU A 33 0.48 -11.33 -6.83
CA GLU A 33 1.77 -10.76 -7.23
C GLU A 33 1.64 -9.31 -7.63
N LYS A 34 0.61 -8.98 -8.39
CA LYS A 34 0.38 -7.61 -8.82
C LYS A 34 0.07 -6.70 -7.64
N LEU A 35 -0.77 -7.16 -6.74
CA LEU A 35 -1.11 -6.37 -5.55
C LEU A 35 0.11 -6.20 -4.64
N GLN A 36 0.96 -7.22 -4.57
CA GLN A 36 2.20 -7.13 -3.80
C GLN A 36 3.09 -6.01 -4.34
N LYS A 37 3.17 -5.88 -5.66
CA LYS A 37 3.94 -4.79 -6.28
C LYS A 37 3.37 -3.43 -5.93
N VAL A 38 2.05 -3.31 -5.90
CA VAL A 38 1.41 -2.07 -5.49
C VAL A 38 1.77 -1.73 -4.06
N ALA A 39 1.72 -2.72 -3.17
CA ALA A 39 2.09 -2.54 -1.77
C ALA A 39 3.55 -2.09 -1.64
N ASP A 40 4.44 -2.72 -2.41
CA ASP A 40 5.85 -2.36 -2.38
C ASP A 40 6.07 -0.91 -2.85
N ASN A 41 5.36 -0.48 -3.88
CA ASN A 41 5.44 0.89 -4.37
C ASN A 41 4.96 1.89 -3.32
N LEU A 42 3.86 1.58 -2.64
CA LEU A 42 3.36 2.43 -1.59
C LEU A 42 4.32 2.51 -0.41
N GLN A 43 4.92 1.38 -0.07
CA GLN A 43 5.92 1.32 1.00
C GLN A 43 7.11 2.21 0.66
N GLN A 44 7.59 2.14 -0.57
CA GLN A 44 8.70 2.96 -1.02
C GLN A 44 8.35 4.44 -0.98
N THR A 45 7.13 4.79 -1.35
CA THR A 45 6.66 6.17 -1.28
C THR A 45 6.71 6.69 0.16
N LEU A 46 6.37 5.85 1.13
CA LEU A 46 6.42 6.23 2.53
C LEU A 46 7.86 6.45 3.03
N GLU A 47 8.80 5.68 2.47
CA GLU A 47 10.20 5.75 2.89
C GLU A 47 10.95 6.92 2.24
N ASP A 48 10.45 7.42 1.13
CA ASP A 48 11.02 8.59 0.49
C ASP A 48 10.56 9.84 1.24
#